data_2b96435e5ad5674f9a992657120820f4
#
_entry.id   2b96435e5ad5674f9a992657120820f4
#
_cell.length_a   1.000
_cell.length_b   1.000
_cell.length_c   1.000
_cell.angle_alpha   90.00
_cell.angle_beta   90.00
_cell.angle_gamma   90.00
#
_symmetry.space_group_name_H-M   'P 1'
#
loop_
_entity.id
_entity.type
_entity.pdbx_description
1 polymer ?
#
loop_
_entity_poly.entity_id
_entity_poly.type
_entity_poly.pdbx_seq_one_letter_code
_entity_poly.pdbx_strand_id
1 'polypeptide(L)'
;MSSISIIGVGNMASALAGRALAGGNTVEIIGRDPAKARALVTALGGATVGTVGTAPAGDIVILAVPYASAAAVVGEYGDALRGKVVIDITNPITPDSTGFVTPDGSSGAQEIAKAAPAGAHVVKAFNTLPCDVLAAGSVEGRPVDVFIAGDDAQAKDRVSAFIESLGLHPMDAGQLPMARALENATLLQLGLIAQSVKHPNLFLGVNVLS
;
A
#
# COMPACT_ATOMS: atom_id res chain seq x y z
N MET A 1 7.06 -4.78 16.34
CA MET A 1 5.71 -5.31 16.05
C MET A 1 4.76 -4.15 15.85
N SER A 2 4.06 -4.12 14.75
CA SER A 2 3.08 -3.08 14.42
C SER A 2 1.67 -3.65 14.45
N SER A 3 0.68 -2.80 14.72
CA SER A 3 -0.74 -3.11 14.57
C SER A 3 -1.23 -2.57 13.22
N ILE A 4 -1.79 -3.44 12.39
CA ILE A 4 -2.12 -3.14 11.00
C ILE A 4 -3.59 -3.40 10.75
N SER A 5 -4.31 -2.43 10.19
CA SER A 5 -5.64 -2.63 9.60
C SER A 5 -5.54 -2.52 8.09
N ILE A 6 -6.04 -3.53 7.36
CA ILE A 6 -6.06 -3.53 5.90
C ILE A 6 -7.51 -3.37 5.44
N ILE A 7 -7.78 -2.26 4.75
CA ILE A 7 -9.09 -1.98 4.15
C ILE A 7 -9.08 -2.51 2.72
N GLY A 8 -9.73 -3.65 2.53
CA GLY A 8 -9.78 -4.40 1.26
C GLY A 8 -9.62 -5.90 1.50
N VAL A 9 -10.07 -6.70 0.52
CA VAL A 9 -10.07 -8.18 0.56
C VAL A 9 -9.57 -8.79 -0.76
N GLY A 10 -8.84 -8.00 -1.56
CA GLY A 10 -8.26 -8.44 -2.83
C GLY A 10 -6.89 -9.11 -2.68
N ASN A 11 -6.27 -9.46 -3.80
CA ASN A 11 -4.96 -10.14 -3.83
C ASN A 11 -3.85 -9.36 -3.10
N MET A 12 -3.80 -8.04 -3.28
CA MET A 12 -2.82 -7.20 -2.56
C MET A 12 -3.06 -7.21 -1.05
N ALA A 13 -4.33 -7.16 -0.60
CA ALA A 13 -4.66 -7.27 0.82
C ALA A 13 -4.21 -8.63 1.38
N SER A 14 -4.43 -9.73 0.65
CA SER A 14 -4.01 -11.06 1.04
C SER A 14 -2.48 -11.18 1.14
N ALA A 15 -1.74 -10.69 0.15
CA ALA A 15 -0.29 -10.74 0.12
C ALA A 15 0.33 -9.92 1.28
N LEU A 16 -0.15 -8.68 1.48
CA LEU A 16 0.28 -7.83 2.59
C LEU A 16 -0.02 -8.44 3.96
N ALA A 17 -1.25 -8.96 4.13
CA ALA A 17 -1.67 -9.58 5.39
C ALA A 17 -0.84 -10.83 5.72
N GLY A 18 -0.59 -11.70 4.74
CA GLY A 18 0.24 -12.89 4.92
C GLY A 18 1.67 -12.54 5.34
N ARG A 19 2.28 -11.57 4.66
CA ARG A 19 3.62 -11.09 5.03
C ARG A 19 3.63 -10.41 6.40
N ALA A 20 2.63 -9.60 6.72
CA ALA A 20 2.53 -8.92 8.01
C ALA A 20 2.43 -9.93 9.16
N LEU A 21 1.60 -10.96 9.03
CA LEU A 21 1.49 -12.04 10.03
C LEU A 21 2.82 -12.81 10.17
N ALA A 22 3.46 -13.16 9.05
CA ALA A 22 4.76 -13.85 9.07
C ALA A 22 5.85 -13.00 9.74
N GLY A 23 5.78 -11.67 9.62
CA GLY A 23 6.64 -10.70 10.29
C GLY A 23 6.27 -10.42 11.75
N GLY A 24 5.31 -11.16 12.33
CA GLY A 24 4.91 -11.03 13.75
C GLY A 24 4.01 -9.82 14.03
N ASN A 25 3.43 -9.18 13.03
CA ASN A 25 2.50 -8.07 13.23
C ASN A 25 1.08 -8.57 13.51
N THR A 26 0.28 -7.77 14.22
CA THR A 26 -1.15 -8.03 14.35
C THR A 26 -1.89 -7.46 13.14
N VAL A 27 -2.85 -8.21 12.59
CA VAL A 27 -3.56 -7.84 11.35
C VAL A 27 -5.05 -7.89 11.55
N GLU A 28 -5.72 -6.81 11.20
CA GLU A 28 -7.16 -6.70 11.05
C GLU A 28 -7.52 -6.53 9.57
N ILE A 29 -8.48 -7.28 9.08
CA ILE A 29 -9.01 -7.18 7.71
C ILE A 29 -10.39 -6.54 7.75
N ILE A 30 -10.55 -5.45 7.01
CA ILE A 30 -11.81 -4.72 6.90
C ILE A 30 -12.29 -4.79 5.45
N GLY A 31 -13.46 -5.39 5.22
CA GLY A 31 -14.04 -5.54 3.89
C GLY A 31 -15.51 -5.17 3.85
N ARG A 32 -15.96 -4.53 2.77
CA ARG A 32 -17.40 -4.21 2.53
C ARG A 32 -18.27 -5.47 2.45
N ASP A 33 -17.68 -6.59 2.03
CA ASP A 33 -18.31 -7.90 2.06
C ASP A 33 -17.78 -8.69 3.26
N PRO A 34 -18.57 -8.84 4.33
CA PRO A 34 -18.14 -9.54 5.55
C PRO A 34 -17.83 -11.04 5.32
N ALA A 35 -18.46 -11.67 4.31
CA ALA A 35 -18.19 -13.07 4.01
C ALA A 35 -16.80 -13.24 3.40
N LYS A 36 -16.42 -12.36 2.46
CA LYS A 36 -15.06 -12.33 1.89
C LYS A 36 -13.99 -11.99 2.93
N ALA A 37 -14.26 -11.03 3.83
CA ALA A 37 -13.34 -10.69 4.91
C ALA A 37 -13.10 -11.90 5.84
N ARG A 38 -14.16 -12.61 6.26
CA ARG A 38 -14.06 -13.84 7.08
C ARG A 38 -13.30 -14.95 6.35
N ALA A 39 -13.60 -15.17 5.06
CA ALA A 39 -12.90 -16.16 4.25
C ALA A 39 -11.40 -15.89 4.18
N LEU A 40 -11.01 -14.63 3.96
CA LEU A 40 -9.60 -14.24 3.92
C LEU A 40 -8.93 -14.43 5.29
N VAL A 41 -9.56 -14.01 6.38
CA VAL A 41 -9.04 -14.19 7.75
C VAL A 41 -8.86 -15.67 8.08
N THR A 42 -9.83 -16.52 7.70
CA THR A 42 -9.73 -17.99 7.89
C THR A 42 -8.54 -18.57 7.10
N ALA A 43 -8.35 -18.14 5.86
CA ALA A 43 -7.24 -18.60 5.03
C ALA A 43 -5.86 -18.15 5.57
N LEU A 44 -5.79 -16.99 6.18
CA LEU A 44 -4.55 -16.43 6.76
C LEU A 44 -4.18 -17.08 8.11
N GLY A 45 -5.16 -17.52 8.90
CA GLY A 45 -4.91 -18.25 10.15
C GLY A 45 -4.31 -17.42 11.31
N GLY A 46 -4.50 -16.10 11.32
CA GLY A 46 -3.92 -15.26 12.42
C GLY A 46 -4.41 -13.80 12.42
N ALA A 47 -5.20 -13.42 11.43
CA ALA A 47 -5.81 -12.10 11.36
C ALA A 47 -7.16 -12.05 12.09
N THR A 48 -7.66 -10.86 12.33
CA THR A 48 -9.02 -10.58 12.85
C THR A 48 -9.87 -9.90 11.78
N VAL A 49 -11.20 -9.98 11.93
CA VAL A 49 -12.15 -9.28 11.06
C VAL A 49 -12.55 -7.98 11.72
N GLY A 50 -12.32 -6.86 11.05
CA GLY A 50 -12.83 -5.56 11.44
C GLY A 50 -14.18 -5.25 10.79
N THR A 51 -14.86 -4.24 11.30
CA THR A 51 -16.17 -3.80 10.81
C THR A 51 -16.04 -2.48 10.06
N VAL A 52 -16.62 -2.41 8.87
CA VAL A 52 -16.70 -1.15 8.09
C VAL A 52 -17.43 -0.08 8.91
N GLY A 53 -16.89 1.14 8.91
CA GLY A 53 -17.45 2.26 9.67
C GLY A 53 -17.06 2.31 11.14
N THR A 54 -16.40 1.26 11.67
CA THR A 54 -15.78 1.27 13.00
C THR A 54 -14.32 1.72 12.89
N ALA A 55 -13.81 2.42 13.91
CA ALA A 55 -12.41 2.83 13.93
C ALA A 55 -11.47 1.63 13.72
N PRO A 56 -10.54 1.70 12.76
CA PRO A 56 -9.56 0.64 12.54
C PRO A 56 -8.71 0.41 13.80
N ALA A 57 -8.51 -0.84 14.19
CA ALA A 57 -7.73 -1.18 15.38
C ALA A 57 -6.23 -0.91 15.21
N GLY A 58 -5.72 -1.02 13.97
CA GLY A 58 -4.32 -0.80 13.67
C GLY A 58 -3.88 0.65 13.74
N ASP A 59 -2.63 0.87 14.14
CA ASP A 59 -1.97 2.18 14.08
C ASP A 59 -1.52 2.53 12.66
N ILE A 60 -1.33 1.51 11.83
CA ILE A 60 -1.09 1.62 10.38
C ILE A 60 -2.33 1.10 9.67
N VAL A 61 -2.91 1.93 8.80
CA VAL A 61 -4.09 1.60 8.01
C VAL A 61 -3.69 1.52 6.53
N ILE A 62 -3.85 0.36 5.90
CA ILE A 62 -3.48 0.16 4.50
C ILE A 62 -4.73 0.21 3.63
N LEU A 63 -4.73 1.08 2.62
CA LEU A 63 -5.81 1.24 1.64
C LEU A 63 -5.62 0.26 0.48
N ALA A 64 -6.05 -0.99 0.65
CA ALA A 64 -6.00 -2.03 -0.40
C ALA A 64 -7.31 -2.08 -1.21
N VAL A 65 -7.76 -0.92 -1.65
CA VAL A 65 -8.97 -0.68 -2.46
C VAL A 65 -8.60 -0.05 -3.81
N PRO A 66 -9.49 -0.08 -4.82
CA PRO A 66 -9.26 0.67 -6.05
C PRO A 66 -9.11 2.18 -5.76
N TYR A 67 -8.23 2.87 -6.49
CA TYR A 67 -7.98 4.30 -6.33
C TYR A 67 -9.28 5.13 -6.29
N ALA A 68 -10.21 4.84 -7.21
CA ALA A 68 -11.49 5.55 -7.30
C ALA A 68 -12.32 5.54 -5.99
N SER A 69 -12.04 4.61 -5.06
CA SER A 69 -12.72 4.51 -3.77
C SER A 69 -11.87 5.05 -2.61
N ALA A 70 -10.57 5.27 -2.80
CA ALA A 70 -9.64 5.48 -1.70
C ALA A 70 -9.94 6.77 -0.91
N ALA A 71 -10.13 7.90 -1.60
CA ALA A 71 -10.44 9.18 -0.94
C ALA A 71 -11.79 9.14 -0.21
N ALA A 72 -12.82 8.49 -0.80
CA ALA A 72 -14.12 8.33 -0.16
C ALA A 72 -14.01 7.47 1.12
N VAL A 73 -13.27 6.37 1.08
CA VAL A 73 -13.00 5.51 2.24
C VAL A 73 -12.32 6.32 3.35
N VAL A 74 -11.29 7.10 3.03
CA VAL A 74 -10.60 7.94 4.04
C VAL A 74 -11.55 8.97 4.63
N GLY A 75 -12.39 9.61 3.81
CA GLY A 75 -13.40 10.55 4.27
C GLY A 75 -14.47 9.92 5.18
N GLU A 76 -14.91 8.69 4.88
CA GLU A 76 -15.87 7.94 5.69
C GLU A 76 -15.33 7.62 7.10
N TYR A 77 -14.04 7.25 7.22
CA TYR A 77 -13.41 7.02 8.51
C TYR A 77 -13.12 8.31 9.27
N GLY A 78 -12.90 9.41 8.58
CA GLY A 78 -12.74 10.74 9.17
C GLY A 78 -11.83 10.73 10.39
N ASP A 79 -12.29 11.29 11.49
CA ASP A 79 -11.53 11.44 12.74
C ASP A 79 -11.03 10.11 13.35
N ALA A 80 -11.58 8.96 12.96
CA ALA A 80 -11.08 7.66 13.39
C ALA A 80 -9.66 7.35 12.87
N LEU A 81 -9.18 8.12 11.87
CA LEU A 81 -7.80 8.03 11.35
C LEU A 81 -6.82 9.00 12.05
N ARG A 82 -7.24 9.84 12.98
CA ARG A 82 -6.31 10.73 13.69
C ARG A 82 -5.21 9.96 14.40
N GLY A 83 -3.97 10.42 14.27
CA GLY A 83 -2.78 9.80 14.86
C GLY A 83 -2.35 8.50 14.17
N LYS A 84 -3.06 8.08 13.12
CA LYS A 84 -2.71 6.87 12.35
C LYS A 84 -1.85 7.21 11.13
N VAL A 85 -1.07 6.23 10.71
CA VAL A 85 -0.41 6.25 9.42
C VAL A 85 -1.32 5.57 8.40
N VAL A 86 -1.62 6.25 7.31
CA VAL A 86 -2.43 5.72 6.20
C VAL A 86 -1.51 5.40 5.04
N ILE A 87 -1.36 4.12 4.72
CA ILE A 87 -0.55 3.68 3.57
C ILE A 87 -1.45 3.61 2.33
N ASP A 88 -1.11 4.42 1.32
CA ASP A 88 -1.71 4.36 -0.02
C ASP A 88 -0.90 3.43 -0.92
N ILE A 89 -1.51 2.31 -1.33
CA ILE A 89 -0.92 1.37 -2.29
C ILE A 89 -1.51 1.49 -3.70
N THR A 90 -2.39 2.46 -3.93
CA THR A 90 -3.17 2.56 -5.17
C THR A 90 -2.35 3.15 -6.32
N ASN A 91 -2.83 2.96 -7.54
CA ASN A 91 -2.33 3.64 -8.73
C ASN A 91 -3.50 4.32 -9.44
N PRO A 92 -3.49 5.67 -9.59
CA PRO A 92 -4.56 6.43 -10.25
C PRO A 92 -4.43 6.40 -11.77
N ILE A 93 -4.15 5.23 -12.35
CA ILE A 93 -3.89 5.04 -13.78
C ILE A 93 -5.21 4.92 -14.54
N THR A 94 -5.28 5.53 -15.73
CA THR A 94 -6.41 5.41 -16.64
C THR A 94 -6.63 3.96 -17.08
N PRO A 95 -7.88 3.55 -17.43
CA PRO A 95 -8.16 2.16 -17.84
C PRO A 95 -7.35 1.67 -19.04
N ASP A 96 -6.96 2.58 -19.94
CA ASP A 96 -6.12 2.29 -21.11
C ASP A 96 -4.61 2.32 -20.81
N SER A 97 -4.24 2.57 -19.54
CA SER A 97 -2.85 2.66 -19.08
C SER A 97 -2.00 3.69 -19.83
N THR A 98 -2.59 4.79 -20.29
CA THR A 98 -1.86 5.85 -21.01
C THR A 98 -1.58 7.09 -20.16
N GLY A 99 -2.17 7.19 -18.97
CA GLY A 99 -2.02 8.35 -18.09
C GLY A 99 -2.65 8.16 -16.73
N PHE A 100 -3.01 9.26 -16.10
CA PHE A 100 -3.54 9.30 -14.76
C PHE A 100 -4.91 9.99 -14.71
N VAL A 101 -5.73 9.60 -13.75
CA VAL A 101 -7.05 10.22 -13.49
C VAL A 101 -6.97 11.34 -12.42
N THR A 102 -5.79 11.63 -11.89
CA THR A 102 -5.54 12.74 -10.97
C THR A 102 -5.38 14.06 -11.72
N PRO A 103 -5.62 15.22 -11.06
CA PRO A 103 -5.26 16.53 -11.61
C PRO A 103 -3.76 16.61 -11.99
N ASP A 104 -3.46 17.47 -12.98
CA ASP A 104 -2.08 17.72 -13.39
C ASP A 104 -1.22 18.17 -12.20
N GLY A 105 -0.02 17.62 -12.11
CA GLY A 105 0.92 17.93 -11.03
C GLY A 105 0.58 17.29 -9.67
N SER A 106 -0.53 16.55 -9.55
CA SER A 106 -0.92 15.83 -8.33
C SER A 106 -0.72 14.33 -8.47
N SER A 107 -0.68 13.64 -7.34
CA SER A 107 -0.64 12.18 -7.23
C SER A 107 -1.89 11.64 -6.52
N GLY A 108 -2.17 10.35 -6.68
CA GLY A 108 -3.24 9.69 -5.93
C GLY A 108 -3.07 9.83 -4.42
N ALA A 109 -1.84 9.68 -3.92
CA ALA A 109 -1.54 9.87 -2.50
C ALA A 109 -1.81 11.30 -2.01
N GLN A 110 -1.52 12.32 -2.83
CA GLN A 110 -1.84 13.71 -2.48
C GLN A 110 -3.34 13.97 -2.47
N GLU A 111 -4.11 13.39 -3.41
CA GLU A 111 -5.57 13.50 -3.40
C GLU A 111 -6.19 12.78 -2.18
N ILE A 112 -5.65 11.62 -1.79
CA ILE A 112 -6.04 10.91 -0.57
C ILE A 112 -5.70 11.74 0.69
N ALA A 113 -4.53 12.38 0.72
CA ALA A 113 -4.11 13.22 1.84
C ALA A 113 -5.02 14.45 2.03
N LYS A 114 -5.57 15.01 0.95
CA LYS A 114 -6.56 16.10 1.04
C LYS A 114 -7.88 15.65 1.69
N ALA A 115 -8.24 14.37 1.56
CA ALA A 115 -9.45 13.81 2.17
C ALA A 115 -9.21 13.33 3.61
N ALA A 116 -7.96 13.19 4.03
CA ALA A 116 -7.59 12.69 5.35
C ALA A 116 -7.82 13.77 6.43
N PRO A 117 -8.22 13.37 7.66
CA PRO A 117 -8.36 14.31 8.76
C PRO A 117 -7.01 14.85 9.21
N ALA A 118 -7.00 16.03 9.77
CA ALA A 118 -5.79 16.60 10.39
C ALA A 118 -5.21 15.61 11.41
N GLY A 119 -3.91 15.36 11.34
CA GLY A 119 -3.21 14.40 12.20
C GLY A 119 -3.23 12.94 11.70
N ALA A 120 -3.84 12.63 10.55
CA ALA A 120 -3.56 11.40 9.82
C ALA A 120 -2.38 11.64 8.85
N HIS A 121 -1.43 10.71 8.78
CA HIS A 121 -0.23 10.87 7.98
C HIS A 121 -0.25 9.90 6.81
N VAL A 122 -0.39 10.42 5.59
CA VAL A 122 -0.43 9.59 4.39
C VAL A 122 0.99 9.29 3.90
N VAL A 123 1.25 8.01 3.66
CA VAL A 123 2.50 7.52 3.08
C VAL A 123 2.18 6.66 1.86
N LYS A 124 2.76 6.98 0.72
CA LYS A 124 2.75 6.14 -0.47
C LYS A 124 3.70 4.97 -0.29
N ALA A 125 3.26 3.73 -0.53
CA ALA A 125 4.13 2.55 -0.51
C ALA A 125 3.53 1.39 -1.31
N PHE A 126 4.33 0.38 -1.68
CA PHE A 126 3.93 -0.89 -2.32
C PHE A 126 3.29 -0.78 -3.71
N ASN A 127 3.00 0.40 -4.24
CA ASN A 127 2.28 0.60 -5.50
C ASN A 127 3.05 0.09 -6.72
N THR A 128 4.37 -0.06 -6.63
CA THR A 128 5.25 -0.54 -7.71
C THR A 128 5.45 -2.05 -7.69
N LEU A 129 4.85 -2.78 -6.76
CA LEU A 129 5.03 -4.22 -6.60
C LEU A 129 3.80 -5.01 -7.05
N PRO A 130 3.95 -5.98 -7.97
CA PRO A 130 2.95 -7.02 -8.21
C PRO A 130 2.72 -7.86 -6.94
N CYS A 131 1.48 -8.34 -6.75
CA CYS A 131 1.12 -9.11 -5.56
C CYS A 131 1.97 -10.38 -5.36
N ASP A 132 2.34 -11.06 -6.45
CA ASP A 132 3.16 -12.29 -6.39
C ASP A 132 4.60 -11.99 -5.96
N VAL A 133 5.16 -10.87 -6.44
CA VAL A 133 6.49 -10.40 -6.02
C VAL A 133 6.48 -10.00 -4.55
N LEU A 134 5.44 -9.28 -4.12
CA LEU A 134 5.25 -8.95 -2.73
C LEU A 134 5.12 -10.20 -1.85
N ALA A 135 4.31 -11.19 -2.28
CA ALA A 135 4.16 -12.45 -1.56
C ALA A 135 5.47 -13.24 -1.45
N ALA A 136 6.31 -13.23 -2.48
CA ALA A 136 7.61 -13.88 -2.47
C ALA A 136 8.61 -13.17 -1.52
N GLY A 137 8.59 -11.84 -1.47
CA GLY A 137 9.39 -11.01 -0.56
C GLY A 137 10.87 -10.88 -0.89
N SER A 138 11.41 -11.80 -1.66
CA SER A 138 12.80 -11.76 -2.14
C SER A 138 12.92 -12.32 -3.55
N VAL A 139 13.90 -11.83 -4.29
CA VAL A 139 14.27 -12.34 -5.61
C VAL A 139 15.77 -12.61 -5.59
N GLU A 140 16.15 -13.83 -5.97
CA GLU A 140 17.54 -14.30 -5.94
C GLU A 140 18.23 -14.10 -4.57
N GLY A 141 17.46 -14.28 -3.48
CA GLY A 141 17.95 -14.12 -2.10
C GLY A 141 18.08 -12.68 -1.61
N ARG A 142 17.71 -11.67 -2.43
CA ARG A 142 17.73 -10.26 -2.06
C ARG A 142 16.32 -9.79 -1.70
N PRO A 143 16.12 -9.08 -0.57
CA PRO A 143 14.84 -8.45 -0.26
C PRO A 143 14.38 -7.54 -1.39
N VAL A 144 13.08 -7.53 -1.67
CA VAL A 144 12.49 -6.65 -2.68
C VAL A 144 12.41 -5.22 -2.12
N ASP A 145 12.81 -4.24 -2.95
CA ASP A 145 12.72 -2.81 -2.61
C ASP A 145 11.28 -2.33 -2.59
N VAL A 146 10.92 -1.59 -1.55
CA VAL A 146 9.63 -0.91 -1.41
C VAL A 146 9.89 0.60 -1.34
N PHE A 147 9.56 1.31 -2.40
CA PHE A 147 9.69 2.77 -2.42
C PHE A 147 8.59 3.40 -1.57
N ILE A 148 8.97 4.39 -0.73
CA ILE A 148 8.03 5.15 0.09
C ILE A 148 8.15 6.64 -0.15
N ALA A 149 7.04 7.37 0.01
CA ALA A 149 7.01 8.83 -0.01
C ALA A 149 5.98 9.36 0.98
N GLY A 150 6.33 10.37 1.77
CA GLY A 150 5.44 10.95 2.76
C GLY A 150 6.04 12.20 3.40
N ASP A 151 5.21 13.09 3.92
CA ASP A 151 5.67 14.38 4.47
C ASP A 151 6.13 14.27 5.93
N ASP A 152 5.52 13.36 6.71
CA ASP A 152 5.86 13.17 8.12
C ASP A 152 6.98 12.13 8.28
N ALA A 153 8.09 12.54 8.88
CA ALA A 153 9.26 11.69 9.06
C ALA A 153 8.98 10.50 9.97
N GLN A 154 8.22 10.71 11.07
CA GLN A 154 7.91 9.64 12.02
C GLN A 154 6.96 8.59 11.38
N ALA A 155 6.01 9.04 10.56
CA ALA A 155 5.18 8.13 9.80
C ALA A 155 6.00 7.29 8.81
N LYS A 156 6.96 7.89 8.10
CA LYS A 156 7.88 7.15 7.22
C LYS A 156 8.76 6.16 7.98
N ASP A 157 9.29 6.54 9.15
CA ASP A 157 10.08 5.63 10.00
C ASP A 157 9.24 4.42 10.44
N ARG A 158 7.98 4.64 10.84
CA ARG A 158 7.04 3.56 11.19
C ARG A 158 6.73 2.64 10.01
N VAL A 159 6.55 3.20 8.82
CA VAL A 159 6.33 2.43 7.58
C VAL A 159 7.58 1.66 7.20
N SER A 160 8.77 2.25 7.33
CA SER A 160 10.05 1.56 7.08
C SER A 160 10.23 0.36 8.01
N ALA A 161 10.04 0.54 9.31
CA ALA A 161 10.11 -0.56 10.28
C ALA A 161 9.05 -1.66 10.00
N PHE A 162 7.86 -1.27 9.56
CA PHE A 162 6.85 -2.24 9.11
C PHE A 162 7.34 -3.01 7.87
N ILE A 163 7.84 -2.33 6.83
CA ILE A 163 8.37 -2.96 5.62
C ILE A 163 9.50 -3.94 5.94
N GLU A 164 10.44 -3.55 6.81
CA GLU A 164 11.54 -4.42 7.28
C GLU A 164 11.00 -5.67 7.99
N SER A 165 9.93 -5.54 8.79
CA SER A 165 9.30 -6.68 9.45
C SER A 165 8.67 -7.67 8.46
N LEU A 166 8.35 -7.23 7.24
CA LEU A 166 7.90 -8.08 6.15
C LEU A 166 9.05 -8.84 5.45
N GLY A 167 10.32 -8.59 5.84
CA GLY A 167 11.50 -9.07 5.13
C GLY A 167 11.74 -8.37 3.80
N LEU A 168 11.29 -7.11 3.67
CA LEU A 168 11.44 -6.26 2.49
C LEU A 168 12.37 -5.09 2.81
N HIS A 169 12.84 -4.38 1.78
CA HIS A 169 13.80 -3.29 1.93
C HIS A 169 13.12 -1.93 1.65
N PRO A 170 12.95 -1.04 2.66
CA PRO A 170 12.34 0.27 2.45
C PRO A 170 13.32 1.23 1.77
N MET A 171 12.84 1.99 0.79
CA MET A 171 13.58 3.00 0.05
C MET A 171 12.82 4.33 0.11
N ASP A 172 13.29 5.26 0.94
CA ASP A 172 12.65 6.58 1.10
C ASP A 172 12.97 7.47 -0.11
N ALA A 173 11.94 7.79 -0.90
CA ALA A 173 12.00 8.67 -2.05
C ALA A 173 11.79 10.16 -1.70
N GLY A 174 11.45 10.48 -0.44
CA GLY A 174 11.28 11.85 0.02
C GLY A 174 9.85 12.22 0.40
N GLN A 175 9.47 13.47 0.17
CA GLN A 175 8.16 14.02 0.53
C GLN A 175 7.02 13.46 -0.34
N LEU A 176 5.77 13.63 0.11
CA LEU A 176 4.57 13.09 -0.53
C LEU A 176 4.43 13.43 -2.03
N PRO A 177 4.86 14.59 -2.56
CA PRO A 177 4.87 14.83 -4.00
C PRO A 177 5.66 13.80 -4.82
N MET A 178 6.67 13.12 -4.22
CA MET A 178 7.38 12.01 -4.87
C MET A 178 6.48 10.80 -5.16
N ALA A 179 5.32 10.69 -4.55
CA ALA A 179 4.33 9.67 -4.90
C ALA A 179 3.99 9.69 -6.40
N ARG A 180 4.00 10.86 -7.06
CA ARG A 180 3.82 10.96 -8.50
C ARG A 180 4.91 10.23 -9.29
N ALA A 181 6.17 10.31 -8.84
CA ALA A 181 7.26 9.56 -9.47
C ALA A 181 7.06 8.05 -9.30
N LEU A 182 6.60 7.59 -8.13
CA LEU A 182 6.30 6.19 -7.87
C LEU A 182 5.11 5.68 -8.72
N GLU A 183 4.11 6.50 -8.95
CA GLU A 183 3.00 6.19 -9.84
C GLU A 183 3.44 6.15 -11.32
N ASN A 184 4.32 7.07 -11.74
CA ASN A 184 4.95 7.01 -13.07
C ASN A 184 5.80 5.74 -13.25
N ALA A 185 6.49 5.27 -12.20
CA ALA A 185 7.22 4.02 -12.22
C ALA A 185 6.29 2.83 -12.52
N THR A 186 5.11 2.79 -11.92
CA THR A 186 4.09 1.77 -12.24
C THR A 186 3.58 1.90 -13.68
N LEU A 187 3.34 3.13 -14.15
CA LEU A 187 2.91 3.34 -15.55
C LEU A 187 3.99 2.86 -16.53
N LEU A 188 5.27 3.11 -16.24
CA LEU A 188 6.40 2.58 -17.01
C LEU A 188 6.41 1.04 -17.00
N GLN A 189 6.21 0.41 -15.83
CA GLN A 189 6.14 -1.06 -15.73
C GLN A 189 5.04 -1.63 -16.61
N LEU A 190 3.84 -1.04 -16.59
CA LEU A 190 2.72 -1.47 -17.44
C LEU A 190 3.06 -1.36 -18.93
N GLY A 191 3.70 -0.27 -19.34
CA GLY A 191 4.19 -0.11 -20.71
C GLY A 191 5.22 -1.18 -21.11
N LEU A 192 6.18 -1.45 -20.23
CA LEU A 192 7.20 -2.49 -20.45
C LEU A 192 6.57 -3.89 -20.52
N ILE A 193 5.61 -4.19 -19.65
CA ILE A 193 4.87 -5.46 -19.67
C ILE A 193 4.13 -5.62 -20.99
N ALA A 194 3.45 -4.58 -21.45
CA ALA A 194 2.67 -4.62 -22.68
C ALA A 194 3.53 -4.77 -23.94
N GLN A 195 4.66 -4.09 -23.99
CA GLN A 195 5.47 -3.99 -25.22
C GLN A 195 6.65 -4.97 -25.27
N SER A 196 7.37 -5.14 -24.18
CA SER A 196 8.69 -5.78 -24.19
C SER A 196 8.77 -7.06 -23.35
N VAL A 197 8.44 -7.00 -22.07
CA VAL A 197 8.71 -8.07 -21.09
C VAL A 197 7.69 -9.20 -21.19
N LYS A 198 6.43 -8.89 -21.48
CA LYS A 198 5.34 -9.87 -21.62
C LYS A 198 5.10 -10.74 -20.37
N HIS A 199 5.48 -10.24 -19.20
CA HIS A 199 5.33 -10.95 -17.93
C HIS A 199 4.79 -10.02 -16.84
N PRO A 200 3.74 -10.40 -16.08
CA PRO A 200 3.07 -9.52 -15.12
C PRO A 200 3.90 -9.21 -13.87
N ASN A 201 4.87 -10.07 -13.51
CA ASN A 201 5.66 -9.93 -12.29
C ASN A 201 6.94 -9.08 -12.51
N LEU A 202 6.86 -8.07 -13.37
CA LEU A 202 7.90 -7.05 -13.50
C LEU A 202 7.86 -6.11 -12.30
N PHE A 203 8.98 -5.93 -11.62
CA PHE A 203 9.16 -4.94 -10.56
C PHE A 203 10.45 -4.15 -10.77
N LEU A 204 10.56 -3.02 -10.09
CA LEU A 204 11.75 -2.18 -10.10
C LEU A 204 12.52 -2.35 -8.79
N GLY A 205 13.85 -2.39 -8.90
CA GLY A 205 14.77 -2.44 -7.77
C GLY A 205 15.99 -1.56 -8.02
N VAL A 206 16.69 -1.19 -6.96
CA VAL A 206 17.86 -0.32 -7.01
C VAL A 206 19.13 -1.15 -6.85
N ASN A 207 20.09 -0.96 -7.77
CA ASN A 207 21.42 -1.49 -7.66
C ASN A 207 22.41 -0.32 -7.61
N VAL A 208 23.25 -0.28 -6.58
CA VAL A 208 24.33 0.69 -6.45
C VAL A 208 25.63 0.01 -6.86
N LEU A 209 26.30 0.57 -7.84
CA LEU A 209 27.65 0.13 -8.22
C LEU A 209 28.64 0.82 -7.29
N SER A 210 29.46 0.07 -6.60
CA SER A 210 30.57 0.53 -5.74
C SER A 210 31.87 0.51 -6.52
#